data_47913d50786fc150e4888d61a30f910c
#
_entry.id   47913d50786fc150e4888d61a30f910c
#
_cell.length_a   1.000
_cell.length_b   1.000
_cell.length_c   1.000
_cell.angle_alpha   90.00
_cell.angle_beta   90.00
_cell.angle_gamma   90.00
#
_symmetry.space_group_name_H-M   'P 1'
#
loop_
_entity.id
_entity.type
_entity.pdbx_description
1 polymer ?
#
loop_
_entity_poly.entity_id
_entity_poly.type
_entity_poly.pdbx_seq_one_letter_code
_entity_poly.pdbx_strand_id
1 'polypeptide(L)'
;MDTSLFYHISTDEVYGSLGEDGLFTETTPYDPRSPYSASKASSDHVVRAYHHTYGMPVVISNCSNNYGSHQFPEKLIPLMIRNIVEGRELPVYGEGVNVRDWLWVEDHAAAIDVILHRGWVGDTYNVGGLNEWRNIDLVHKLIELVDAKLERDPGHSKSLITFVKDRAGHDMRYAIDASHLEARLGWKPSVTFEEGLAGTVDWYLENQDWLEEVTSGEYQKYYEAHYTNRG
;
A
#
# COMPACT_ATOMS: atom_id res chain seq x y z
N MET A 1 -7.49 8.39 36.31
CA MET A 1 -6.75 7.29 35.64
C MET A 1 -6.28 7.85 34.33
N ASP A 2 -4.99 7.83 34.13
CA ASP A 2 -4.40 8.24 32.85
C ASP A 2 -4.75 7.14 31.85
N THR A 3 -5.73 7.36 31.01
CA THR A 3 -6.23 6.35 30.07
C THR A 3 -5.44 6.49 28.78
N SER A 4 -4.37 5.69 28.65
CA SER A 4 -3.61 5.61 27.39
C SER A 4 -4.49 5.04 26.29
N LEU A 5 -4.61 5.76 25.16
CA LEU A 5 -5.31 5.30 23.98
C LEU A 5 -4.54 4.18 23.28
N PHE A 6 -5.21 3.09 22.92
CA PHE A 6 -4.66 2.05 22.06
C PHE A 6 -5.09 2.32 20.62
N TYR A 7 -4.14 2.70 19.79
CA TYR A 7 -4.38 2.91 18.36
C TYR A 7 -3.93 1.67 17.55
N HIS A 8 -4.87 1.07 16.85
CA HIS A 8 -4.64 -0.11 16.01
C HIS A 8 -4.67 0.26 14.53
N ILE A 9 -3.54 0.06 13.84
CA ILE A 9 -3.43 0.27 12.40
C ILE A 9 -3.65 -1.06 11.68
N SER A 10 -4.72 -1.12 10.88
CA SER A 10 -5.12 -2.27 10.09
C SER A 10 -5.00 -1.99 8.58
N THR A 11 -5.72 -2.71 7.75
CA THR A 11 -5.65 -2.67 6.28
C THR A 11 -7.04 -2.79 5.67
N ASP A 12 -7.25 -2.24 4.50
CA ASP A 12 -8.46 -2.40 3.69
C ASP A 12 -8.66 -3.84 3.19
N GLU A 13 -7.61 -4.66 3.14
CA GLU A 13 -7.69 -6.07 2.77
C GLU A 13 -8.62 -6.90 3.66
N VAL A 14 -8.95 -6.40 4.86
CA VAL A 14 -9.91 -7.07 5.77
C VAL A 14 -11.34 -7.10 5.20
N TYR A 15 -11.67 -6.17 4.31
CA TYR A 15 -12.99 -6.08 3.68
C TYR A 15 -13.20 -7.08 2.53
N GLY A 16 -12.14 -7.70 2.02
CA GLY A 16 -12.20 -8.63 0.88
C GLY A 16 -11.94 -7.95 -0.46
N SER A 17 -12.64 -8.35 -1.53
CA SER A 17 -12.42 -7.83 -2.88
C SER A 17 -13.69 -7.20 -3.44
N LEU A 18 -13.54 -6.01 -4.04
CA LEU A 18 -14.61 -5.35 -4.79
C LEU A 18 -14.72 -5.90 -6.23
N GLY A 19 -15.90 -5.72 -6.82
CA GLY A 19 -16.11 -5.80 -8.26
C GLY A 19 -15.64 -4.53 -8.97
N GLU A 20 -16.30 -4.23 -10.10
CA GLU A 20 -15.96 -3.04 -10.91
C GLU A 20 -16.29 -1.73 -10.19
N ASP A 21 -17.36 -1.72 -9.39
CA ASP A 21 -17.89 -0.54 -8.72
C ASP A 21 -17.86 -0.67 -7.20
N GLY A 22 -18.14 0.46 -6.51
CA GLY A 22 -18.27 0.56 -5.07
C GLY A 22 -16.97 0.90 -4.36
N LEU A 23 -17.11 1.22 -3.07
CA LEU A 23 -16.01 1.53 -2.15
C LEU A 23 -16.24 0.80 -0.82
N PHE A 24 -15.20 0.39 -0.16
CA PHE A 24 -15.28 -0.09 1.22
C PHE A 24 -15.49 1.08 2.18
N THR A 25 -16.50 0.98 3.01
CA THR A 25 -16.78 1.89 4.12
C THR A 25 -16.45 1.21 5.45
N GLU A 26 -16.43 1.96 6.54
CA GLU A 26 -16.20 1.43 7.89
C GLU A 26 -17.28 0.46 8.36
N THR A 27 -18.43 0.46 7.68
CA THR A 27 -19.56 -0.45 7.95
C THR A 27 -19.58 -1.68 7.03
N THR A 28 -18.67 -1.76 6.07
CA THR A 28 -18.54 -2.93 5.19
C THR A 28 -18.17 -4.16 6.02
N PRO A 29 -18.91 -5.28 5.90
CA PRO A 29 -18.55 -6.53 6.58
C PRO A 29 -17.16 -7.01 6.16
N TYR A 30 -16.39 -7.58 7.10
CA TYR A 30 -15.11 -8.21 6.80
C TYR A 30 -15.29 -9.52 6.04
N ASP A 31 -14.55 -9.68 4.95
CA ASP A 31 -14.49 -10.89 4.10
C ASP A 31 -13.04 -11.19 3.68
N PRO A 32 -12.10 -11.39 4.64
CA PRO A 32 -10.68 -11.55 4.33
C PRO A 32 -10.44 -12.81 3.51
N ARG A 33 -9.68 -12.72 2.40
CA ARG A 33 -9.47 -13.80 1.43
C ARG A 33 -8.04 -14.34 1.39
N SER A 34 -7.16 -13.85 2.26
CA SER A 34 -5.79 -14.34 2.39
C SER A 34 -5.46 -14.62 3.86
N PRO A 35 -4.46 -15.49 4.16
CA PRO A 35 -4.00 -15.68 5.54
C PRO A 35 -3.56 -14.38 6.22
N TYR A 36 -2.96 -13.46 5.47
CA TYR A 36 -2.58 -12.13 5.96
C TYR A 36 -3.82 -11.31 6.35
N SER A 37 -4.75 -11.11 5.43
CA SER A 37 -5.97 -10.32 5.71
C SER A 37 -6.82 -10.94 6.81
N ALA A 38 -6.89 -12.29 6.88
CA ALA A 38 -7.57 -13.00 7.97
C ALA A 38 -6.90 -12.75 9.34
N SER A 39 -5.57 -12.71 9.39
CA SER A 39 -4.83 -12.40 10.63
C SER A 39 -5.08 -10.96 11.09
N LYS A 40 -5.13 -10.01 10.15
CA LYS A 40 -5.42 -8.59 10.42
C LYS A 40 -6.87 -8.41 10.88
N ALA A 41 -7.85 -9.02 10.21
CA ALA A 41 -9.25 -9.02 10.62
C ALA A 41 -9.43 -9.61 12.03
N SER A 42 -8.72 -10.69 12.34
CA SER A 42 -8.74 -11.28 13.69
C SER A 42 -8.19 -10.31 14.73
N SER A 43 -7.12 -9.58 14.43
CA SER A 43 -6.56 -8.55 15.32
C SER A 43 -7.58 -7.44 15.58
N ASP A 44 -8.26 -6.96 14.54
CA ASP A 44 -9.29 -5.92 14.65
C ASP A 44 -10.44 -6.38 15.56
N HIS A 45 -10.88 -7.64 15.39
CA HIS A 45 -11.92 -8.21 16.26
C HIS A 45 -11.48 -8.33 17.71
N VAL A 46 -10.22 -8.73 17.97
CA VAL A 46 -9.68 -8.79 19.34
C VAL A 46 -9.66 -7.40 19.97
N VAL A 47 -9.17 -6.38 19.25
CA VAL A 47 -9.14 -4.99 19.73
C VAL A 47 -10.54 -4.48 20.07
N ARG A 48 -11.52 -4.70 19.17
CA ARG A 48 -12.93 -4.34 19.41
C ARG A 48 -13.52 -5.08 20.62
N ALA A 49 -13.21 -6.37 20.77
CA ALA A 49 -13.68 -7.17 21.91
C ALA A 49 -13.15 -6.62 23.26
N TYR A 50 -11.89 -6.21 23.32
CA TYR A 50 -11.33 -5.56 24.52
C TYR A 50 -12.00 -4.23 24.82
N HIS A 51 -12.33 -3.43 23.79
CA HIS A 51 -13.10 -2.21 23.97
C HIS A 51 -14.49 -2.50 24.55
N HIS A 52 -15.24 -3.40 23.94
CA HIS A 52 -16.62 -3.71 24.36
C HIS A 52 -16.67 -4.39 25.73
N THR A 53 -15.72 -5.28 26.03
CA THR A 53 -15.76 -6.08 27.27
C THR A 53 -15.19 -5.31 28.47
N TYR A 54 -14.12 -4.58 28.27
CA TYR A 54 -13.34 -3.98 29.35
C TYR A 54 -13.30 -2.44 29.32
N GLY A 55 -13.95 -1.82 28.32
CA GLY A 55 -13.92 -0.36 28.16
C GLY A 55 -12.55 0.19 27.78
N MET A 56 -11.65 -0.67 27.20
CA MET A 56 -10.34 -0.21 26.76
C MET A 56 -10.50 0.91 25.72
N PRO A 57 -9.86 2.08 25.91
CA PRO A 57 -9.94 3.16 24.95
C PRO A 57 -9.15 2.79 23.70
N VAL A 58 -9.84 2.48 22.60
CA VAL A 58 -9.24 2.06 21.32
C VAL A 58 -9.71 2.98 20.19
N VAL A 59 -8.89 3.08 19.15
CA VAL A 59 -9.25 3.58 17.83
C VAL A 59 -8.61 2.68 16.78
N ILE A 60 -9.28 2.48 15.65
CA ILE A 60 -8.79 1.62 14.57
C ILE A 60 -8.73 2.44 13.29
N SER A 61 -7.71 2.22 12.46
CA SER A 61 -7.71 2.68 11.08
C SER A 61 -7.43 1.54 10.11
N ASN A 62 -8.14 1.55 8.97
CA ASN A 62 -7.90 0.64 7.86
C ASN A 62 -7.35 1.49 6.70
N CYS A 63 -6.11 1.23 6.28
CA CYS A 63 -5.49 2.02 5.22
C CYS A 63 -5.38 1.25 3.92
N SER A 64 -5.39 2.00 2.81
CA SER A 64 -5.08 1.50 1.48
C SER A 64 -3.58 1.29 1.27
N ASN A 65 -3.16 0.89 0.06
CA ASN A 65 -1.77 0.59 -0.24
C ASN A 65 -0.88 1.83 -0.10
N ASN A 66 0.06 1.80 0.82
CA ASN A 66 1.00 2.90 1.01
C ASN A 66 2.11 2.88 -0.05
N TYR A 67 2.58 4.07 -0.42
CA TYR A 67 3.77 4.26 -1.24
C TYR A 67 4.54 5.49 -0.76
N GLY A 68 5.81 5.58 -1.10
CA GLY A 68 6.68 6.69 -0.70
C GLY A 68 8.10 6.25 -0.41
N SER A 69 8.87 7.14 0.21
CA SER A 69 10.23 6.88 0.65
C SER A 69 10.30 5.74 1.68
N HIS A 70 11.45 5.08 1.79
CA HIS A 70 11.75 4.04 2.78
C HIS A 70 10.85 2.78 2.71
N GLN A 71 10.01 2.61 1.69
CA GLN A 71 9.26 1.38 1.52
C GLN A 71 10.20 0.24 1.13
N PHE A 72 10.06 -0.92 1.80
CA PHE A 72 10.96 -2.05 1.58
C PHE A 72 10.90 -2.56 0.13
N PRO A 73 12.05 -2.84 -0.52
CA PRO A 73 12.15 -3.07 -1.97
C PRO A 73 11.57 -4.38 -2.50
N GLU A 74 10.83 -5.15 -1.71
CA GLU A 74 9.97 -6.25 -2.18
C GLU A 74 8.60 -5.77 -2.68
N LYS A 75 8.19 -4.55 -2.29
CA LYS A 75 6.92 -3.97 -2.68
C LYS A 75 6.97 -3.44 -4.11
N LEU A 76 5.80 -3.37 -4.75
CA LEU A 76 5.67 -3.11 -6.20
C LEU A 76 6.49 -1.88 -6.65
N ILE A 77 6.23 -0.71 -6.07
CA ILE A 77 6.84 0.55 -6.54
C ILE A 77 8.37 0.53 -6.40
N PRO A 78 8.96 0.31 -5.21
CA PRO A 78 10.41 0.31 -5.09
C PRO A 78 11.09 -0.84 -5.84
N LEU A 79 10.44 -2.00 -5.95
CA LEU A 79 10.96 -3.12 -6.75
C LEU A 79 11.08 -2.74 -8.22
N MET A 80 10.02 -2.13 -8.79
CA MET A 80 10.03 -1.72 -10.19
C MET A 80 11.06 -0.63 -10.44
N ILE A 81 11.16 0.40 -9.58
CA ILE A 81 12.18 1.46 -9.71
C ILE A 81 13.57 0.83 -9.73
N ARG A 82 13.89 -0.02 -8.77
CA ARG A 82 15.18 -0.70 -8.70
C ARG A 82 15.47 -1.51 -9.95
N ASN A 83 14.52 -2.35 -10.37
CA ASN A 83 14.72 -3.21 -11.53
C ASN A 83 14.88 -2.41 -12.82
N ILE A 84 14.17 -1.28 -12.99
CA ILE A 84 14.37 -0.38 -14.13
C ILE A 84 15.79 0.20 -14.13
N VAL A 85 16.27 0.66 -12.99
CA VAL A 85 17.63 1.22 -12.84
C VAL A 85 18.68 0.18 -13.21
N GLU A 86 18.54 -1.05 -12.70
CA GLU A 86 19.47 -2.16 -12.89
C GLU A 86 19.29 -2.91 -14.24
N GLY A 87 18.27 -2.56 -15.04
CA GLY A 87 17.96 -3.25 -16.31
C GLY A 87 17.48 -4.70 -16.12
N ARG A 88 16.82 -4.99 -15.01
CA ARG A 88 16.25 -6.30 -14.67
C ARG A 88 14.79 -6.42 -15.09
N GLU A 89 14.30 -7.66 -15.17
CA GLU A 89 12.90 -7.95 -15.47
C GLU A 89 11.95 -7.25 -14.46
N LEU A 90 10.81 -6.76 -15.00
CA LEU A 90 9.72 -6.17 -14.25
C LEU A 90 8.59 -7.19 -14.13
N PRO A 91 8.55 -8.00 -13.05
CA PRO A 91 7.58 -9.07 -12.91
C PRO A 91 6.18 -8.51 -12.63
N VAL A 92 5.25 -8.74 -13.57
CA VAL A 92 3.83 -8.36 -13.43
C VAL A 92 3.00 -9.63 -13.24
N TYR A 93 2.28 -9.71 -12.13
CA TYR A 93 1.42 -10.86 -11.82
C TYR A 93 0.20 -10.91 -12.73
N GLY A 94 -0.11 -12.09 -13.28
CA GLY A 94 -1.20 -12.28 -14.24
C GLY A 94 -1.07 -11.34 -15.42
N GLU A 95 -2.11 -10.59 -15.73
CA GLU A 95 -2.13 -9.54 -16.77
C GLU A 95 -1.93 -8.12 -16.19
N GLY A 96 -1.71 -8.01 -14.88
CA GLY A 96 -1.54 -6.73 -14.19
C GLY A 96 -2.82 -5.89 -14.07
N VAL A 97 -4.00 -6.50 -14.23
CA VAL A 97 -5.30 -5.81 -14.23
C VAL A 97 -5.83 -5.52 -12.82
N ASN A 98 -5.22 -6.09 -11.79
CA ASN A 98 -5.62 -5.84 -10.40
C ASN A 98 -5.48 -4.35 -10.07
N VAL A 99 -6.51 -3.80 -9.42
CA VAL A 99 -6.60 -2.38 -9.05
C VAL A 99 -6.27 -2.19 -7.58
N ARG A 100 -5.48 -1.18 -7.29
CA ARG A 100 -5.14 -0.77 -5.92
C ARG A 100 -5.34 0.73 -5.76
N ASP A 101 -5.84 1.12 -4.59
CA ASP A 101 -5.85 2.51 -4.15
C ASP A 101 -4.50 2.83 -3.48
N TRP A 102 -3.86 3.90 -3.90
CA TRP A 102 -2.51 4.26 -3.48
C TRP A 102 -2.51 5.51 -2.60
N LEU A 103 -1.97 5.35 -1.39
CA LEU A 103 -1.90 6.39 -0.36
C LEU A 103 -0.44 6.79 -0.12
N TRP A 104 -0.12 8.07 -0.27
CA TRP A 104 1.19 8.59 0.08
C TRP A 104 1.47 8.38 1.57
N VAL A 105 2.67 7.87 1.88
CA VAL A 105 3.03 7.50 3.26
C VAL A 105 3.01 8.66 4.24
N GLU A 106 3.37 9.88 3.81
CA GLU A 106 3.32 11.06 4.68
C GLU A 106 1.87 11.51 4.96
N ASP A 107 0.96 11.37 3.99
CA ASP A 107 -0.47 11.58 4.20
C ASP A 107 -1.03 10.54 5.18
N HIS A 108 -0.58 9.28 5.07
CA HIS A 108 -0.96 8.27 6.06
C HIS A 108 -0.43 8.61 7.46
N ALA A 109 0.82 9.05 7.57
CA ALA A 109 1.37 9.49 8.86
C ALA A 109 0.60 10.68 9.44
N ALA A 110 0.23 11.66 8.59
CA ALA A 110 -0.62 12.78 9.00
C ALA A 110 -2.03 12.32 9.44
N ALA A 111 -2.62 11.32 8.75
CA ALA A 111 -3.90 10.73 9.18
C ALA A 111 -3.77 10.06 10.55
N ILE A 112 -2.70 9.29 10.77
CA ILE A 112 -2.42 8.65 12.07
C ILE A 112 -2.33 9.71 13.18
N ASP A 113 -1.59 10.78 12.95
CA ASP A 113 -1.45 11.89 13.93
C ASP A 113 -2.80 12.52 14.27
N VAL A 114 -3.58 12.87 13.26
CA VAL A 114 -4.91 13.46 13.44
C VAL A 114 -5.86 12.50 14.19
N ILE A 115 -5.88 11.22 13.80
CA ILE A 115 -6.72 10.20 14.44
C ILE A 115 -6.29 9.97 15.89
N LEU A 116 -4.98 9.89 16.15
CA LEU A 116 -4.43 9.70 17.50
C LEU A 116 -4.86 10.81 18.47
N HIS A 117 -4.83 12.07 18.01
CA HIS A 117 -5.09 13.24 18.85
C HIS A 117 -6.56 13.65 18.89
N ARG A 118 -7.36 13.35 17.86
CA ARG A 118 -8.71 13.87 17.69
C ARG A 118 -9.76 12.80 17.37
N GLY A 119 -9.34 11.55 17.13
CA GLY A 119 -10.23 10.43 16.86
C GLY A 119 -11.10 10.08 18.06
N TRP A 120 -12.28 9.58 17.78
CA TRP A 120 -13.22 9.19 18.82
C TRP A 120 -12.92 7.77 19.29
N VAL A 121 -12.88 7.59 20.61
CA VAL A 121 -12.69 6.27 21.22
C VAL A 121 -13.81 5.32 20.79
N GLY A 122 -13.42 4.13 20.33
CA GLY A 122 -14.33 3.10 19.82
C GLY A 122 -14.62 3.22 18.33
N ASP A 123 -14.17 4.29 17.66
CA ASP A 123 -14.42 4.51 16.23
C ASP A 123 -13.39 3.81 15.33
N THR A 124 -13.74 3.67 14.07
CA THR A 124 -12.87 3.16 13.01
C THR A 124 -12.83 4.18 11.89
N TYR A 125 -11.66 4.35 11.28
CA TYR A 125 -11.45 5.30 10.20
C TYR A 125 -10.80 4.60 9.01
N ASN A 126 -11.40 4.71 7.85
CA ASN A 126 -10.78 4.36 6.59
C ASN A 126 -9.83 5.48 6.14
N VAL A 127 -8.63 5.12 5.73
CA VAL A 127 -7.60 6.06 5.25
C VAL A 127 -7.19 5.67 3.85
N GLY A 128 -7.77 6.33 2.84
CA GLY A 128 -7.56 6.03 1.42
C GLY A 128 -6.90 7.18 0.67
N GLY A 129 -6.20 6.85 -0.40
CA GLY A 129 -5.56 7.82 -1.28
C GLY A 129 -6.50 8.41 -2.33
N LEU A 130 -7.65 7.77 -2.58
CA LEU A 130 -8.58 8.06 -3.68
C LEU A 130 -7.90 7.98 -5.06
N ASN A 131 -6.90 7.12 -5.18
CA ASN A 131 -6.03 6.98 -6.35
C ASN A 131 -5.98 5.51 -6.81
N GLU A 132 -6.99 5.10 -7.57
CA GLU A 132 -7.07 3.75 -8.09
C GLU A 132 -6.27 3.57 -9.37
N TRP A 133 -5.32 2.62 -9.37
CA TRP A 133 -4.51 2.29 -10.53
C TRP A 133 -4.46 0.78 -10.76
N ARG A 134 -4.56 0.36 -12.02
CA ARG A 134 -4.20 -1.01 -12.39
C ARG A 134 -2.69 -1.16 -12.26
N ASN A 135 -2.24 -2.33 -11.78
CA ASN A 135 -0.81 -2.58 -11.59
C ASN A 135 0.00 -2.37 -12.87
N ILE A 136 -0.52 -2.79 -14.02
CA ILE A 136 0.18 -2.61 -15.30
C ILE A 136 0.31 -1.13 -15.69
N ASP A 137 -0.73 -0.31 -15.45
CA ASP A 137 -0.68 1.12 -15.76
C ASP A 137 0.32 1.84 -14.85
N LEU A 138 0.38 1.44 -13.58
CA LEU A 138 1.38 1.94 -12.64
C LEU A 138 2.81 1.57 -13.09
N VAL A 139 3.04 0.34 -13.54
CA VAL A 139 4.35 -0.08 -14.06
C VAL A 139 4.74 0.76 -15.28
N HIS A 140 3.81 1.01 -16.21
CA HIS A 140 4.08 1.91 -17.34
C HIS A 140 4.41 3.33 -16.90
N LYS A 141 3.72 3.85 -15.89
CA LYS A 141 3.99 5.19 -15.34
C LYS A 141 5.36 5.27 -14.66
N LEU A 142 5.76 4.22 -13.93
CA LEU A 142 7.10 4.14 -13.34
C LEU A 142 8.19 4.08 -14.41
N ILE A 143 8.00 3.32 -15.49
CA ILE A 143 8.93 3.28 -16.63
C ILE A 143 9.08 4.69 -17.23
N GLU A 144 7.96 5.39 -17.49
CA GLU A 144 7.99 6.75 -18.01
C GLU A 144 8.82 7.69 -17.13
N LEU A 145 8.57 7.68 -15.82
CA LEU A 145 9.24 8.56 -14.87
C LEU A 145 10.74 8.23 -14.73
N VAL A 146 11.07 6.95 -14.55
CA VAL A 146 12.47 6.53 -14.34
C VAL A 146 13.29 6.67 -15.62
N ASP A 147 12.77 6.29 -16.79
CA ASP A 147 13.47 6.46 -18.07
C ASP A 147 13.76 7.95 -18.33
N ALA A 148 12.79 8.86 -18.06
CA ALA A 148 12.99 10.28 -18.19
C ALA A 148 14.07 10.83 -17.24
N LYS A 149 14.10 10.40 -15.98
CA LYS A 149 15.11 10.80 -14.99
C LYS A 149 16.53 10.29 -15.33
N LEU A 150 16.60 9.14 -15.99
CA LEU A 150 17.86 8.54 -16.45
C LEU A 150 18.26 8.99 -17.87
N GLU A 151 17.57 9.97 -18.43
CA GLU A 151 17.81 10.51 -19.79
C GLU A 151 17.78 9.42 -20.88
N ARG A 152 16.92 8.39 -20.69
CA ARG A 152 16.69 7.31 -21.66
C ARG A 152 15.58 7.68 -22.65
N ASP A 153 15.55 7.02 -23.79
CA ASP A 153 14.45 7.17 -24.74
C ASP A 153 13.10 6.78 -24.11
N PRO A 154 11.99 7.47 -24.44
CA PRO A 154 10.68 7.16 -23.87
C PRO A 154 10.28 5.70 -24.08
N GLY A 155 10.05 4.98 -22.97
CA GLY A 155 9.68 3.58 -22.98
C GLY A 155 10.83 2.60 -23.22
N HIS A 156 12.07 3.04 -23.07
CA HIS A 156 13.28 2.20 -23.15
C HIS A 156 13.13 0.91 -22.32
N SER A 157 12.63 1.05 -21.09
CA SER A 157 12.50 -0.06 -20.15
C SER A 157 11.23 -0.92 -20.33
N LYS A 158 10.36 -0.61 -21.31
CA LYS A 158 9.13 -1.42 -21.56
C LYS A 158 9.40 -2.88 -21.90
N SER A 159 10.52 -3.15 -22.57
CA SER A 159 10.91 -4.52 -22.92
C SER A 159 11.28 -5.40 -21.72
N LEU A 160 11.46 -4.79 -20.54
CA LEU A 160 11.75 -5.50 -19.29
C LEU A 160 10.49 -6.10 -18.65
N ILE A 161 9.27 -5.71 -19.07
CA ILE A 161 8.03 -6.23 -18.51
C ILE A 161 7.92 -7.72 -18.80
N THR A 162 7.80 -8.52 -17.74
CA THR A 162 7.62 -9.97 -17.80
C THR A 162 6.37 -10.37 -17.02
N PHE A 163 5.40 -10.98 -17.73
CA PHE A 163 4.20 -11.48 -17.08
C PHE A 163 4.46 -12.81 -16.40
N VAL A 164 4.18 -12.88 -15.11
CA VAL A 164 4.40 -14.07 -14.28
C VAL A 164 3.08 -14.65 -13.80
N LYS A 165 3.09 -15.95 -13.40
CA LYS A 165 1.89 -16.60 -12.85
C LYS A 165 1.30 -15.78 -11.70
N ASP A 166 -0.02 -15.58 -11.73
CA ASP A 166 -0.70 -14.84 -10.68
C ASP A 166 -0.67 -15.56 -9.34
N ARG A 167 -0.76 -14.77 -8.27
CA ARG A 167 -0.78 -15.29 -6.89
C ARG A 167 -2.11 -15.94 -6.57
N ALA A 168 -2.10 -17.02 -5.79
CA ALA A 168 -3.32 -17.59 -5.24
C ALA A 168 -4.01 -16.58 -4.31
N GLY A 169 -5.32 -16.40 -4.48
CA GLY A 169 -6.10 -15.45 -3.67
C GLY A 169 -5.75 -13.97 -3.93
N HIS A 170 -5.33 -13.64 -5.15
CA HIS A 170 -5.04 -12.26 -5.52
C HIS A 170 -6.33 -11.50 -5.79
N ASP A 171 -6.77 -10.69 -4.85
CA ASP A 171 -7.98 -9.89 -4.95
C ASP A 171 -7.92 -8.91 -6.13
N MET A 172 -9.06 -8.76 -6.82
CA MET A 172 -9.13 -8.00 -8.06
C MET A 172 -9.01 -6.48 -7.81
N ARG A 173 -9.77 -5.95 -6.85
CA ARG A 173 -9.83 -4.50 -6.63
C ARG A 173 -9.99 -4.17 -5.15
N TYR A 174 -9.21 -3.20 -4.70
CA TYR A 174 -9.36 -2.50 -3.44
C TYR A 174 -9.58 -1.02 -3.71
N ALA A 175 -10.63 -0.47 -3.12
CA ALA A 175 -10.92 0.95 -3.11
C ALA A 175 -11.66 1.31 -1.82
N ILE A 176 -11.24 2.38 -1.17
CA ILE A 176 -11.70 2.71 0.18
C ILE A 176 -12.35 4.10 0.20
N ASP A 177 -13.43 4.25 0.96
CA ASP A 177 -14.09 5.52 1.21
C ASP A 177 -13.53 6.15 2.48
N ALA A 178 -12.81 7.26 2.35
CA ALA A 178 -12.24 8.03 3.46
C ALA A 178 -13.13 9.22 3.88
N SER A 179 -14.36 9.32 3.37
CA SER A 179 -15.26 10.45 3.64
C SER A 179 -15.62 10.60 5.12
N HIS A 180 -15.65 9.50 5.89
CA HIS A 180 -15.87 9.55 7.33
C HIS A 180 -14.72 10.28 8.04
N LEU A 181 -13.48 9.98 7.71
CA LEU A 181 -12.31 10.65 8.25
C LEU A 181 -12.30 12.14 7.88
N GLU A 182 -12.59 12.48 6.62
CA GLU A 182 -12.69 13.87 6.17
C GLU A 182 -13.78 14.63 6.93
N ALA A 183 -14.99 14.09 7.00
CA ALA A 183 -16.12 14.73 7.66
C ALA A 183 -15.91 14.92 9.17
N ARG A 184 -15.27 13.94 9.84
CA ARG A 184 -15.09 13.96 11.29
C ARG A 184 -13.88 14.75 11.74
N LEU A 185 -12.77 14.64 11.04
CA LEU A 185 -11.47 15.16 11.48
C LEU A 185 -10.84 16.16 10.51
N GLY A 186 -11.42 16.36 9.31
CA GLY A 186 -10.97 17.32 8.31
C GLY A 186 -9.71 16.88 7.56
N TRP A 187 -9.33 15.59 7.64
CA TRP A 187 -8.19 15.06 6.93
C TRP A 187 -8.58 14.66 5.50
N LYS A 188 -7.68 14.94 4.57
CA LYS A 188 -7.72 14.45 3.18
C LYS A 188 -6.30 14.34 2.63
N PRO A 189 -6.06 13.55 1.56
CA PRO A 189 -4.77 13.51 0.89
C PRO A 189 -4.30 14.91 0.49
N SER A 190 -3.00 15.18 0.66
CA SER A 190 -2.40 16.51 0.43
C SER A 190 -1.75 16.66 -0.94
N VAL A 191 -1.38 15.53 -1.58
CA VAL A 191 -0.72 15.50 -2.90
C VAL A 191 -1.49 14.62 -3.88
N THR A 192 -1.35 14.91 -5.17
CA THR A 192 -1.82 14.01 -6.22
C THR A 192 -0.93 12.77 -6.31
N PHE A 193 -1.46 11.69 -6.88
CA PHE A 193 -0.66 10.48 -7.08
C PHE A 193 0.57 10.72 -7.95
N GLU A 194 0.43 11.52 -8.99
CA GLU A 194 1.50 11.86 -9.92
C GLU A 194 2.64 12.62 -9.22
N GLU A 195 2.30 13.60 -8.37
CA GLU A 195 3.29 14.35 -7.58
C GLU A 195 4.00 13.44 -6.57
N GLY A 196 3.25 12.64 -5.82
CA GLY A 196 3.79 11.71 -4.85
C GLY A 196 4.66 10.63 -5.49
N LEU A 197 4.22 10.09 -6.65
CA LEU A 197 4.98 9.06 -7.36
C LEU A 197 6.29 9.63 -7.92
N ALA A 198 6.27 10.86 -8.49
CA ALA A 198 7.48 11.51 -8.96
C ALA A 198 8.49 11.75 -7.83
N GLY A 199 8.01 12.27 -6.68
CA GLY A 199 8.85 12.43 -5.48
C GLY A 199 9.38 11.10 -4.94
N THR A 200 8.60 10.03 -5.04
CA THR A 200 9.05 8.68 -4.66
C THR A 200 10.18 8.20 -5.57
N VAL A 201 10.03 8.35 -6.89
CA VAL A 201 11.07 8.00 -7.86
C VAL A 201 12.35 8.79 -7.58
N ASP A 202 12.25 10.12 -7.38
CA ASP A 202 13.39 10.97 -7.07
C ASP A 202 14.12 10.48 -5.82
N TRP A 203 13.36 10.19 -4.75
CA TRP A 203 13.95 9.71 -3.52
C TRP A 203 14.73 8.40 -3.70
N TYR A 204 14.19 7.41 -4.41
CA TYR A 204 14.89 6.15 -4.64
C TYR A 204 16.13 6.32 -5.53
N LEU A 205 16.10 7.21 -6.50
CA LEU A 205 17.27 7.49 -7.34
C LEU A 205 18.39 8.19 -6.57
N GLU A 206 18.05 9.03 -5.59
CA GLU A 206 19.00 9.79 -4.76
C GLU A 206 19.54 8.96 -3.56
N ASN A 207 18.85 7.88 -3.15
CA ASN A 207 19.17 7.11 -1.95
C ASN A 207 19.54 5.64 -2.27
N GLN A 208 20.40 5.43 -3.27
CA GLN A 208 20.83 4.09 -3.67
C GLN A 208 21.60 3.36 -2.56
N ASP A 209 22.41 4.07 -1.76
CA ASP A 209 23.16 3.51 -0.65
C ASP A 209 22.21 2.86 0.39
N TRP A 210 21.09 3.54 0.70
CA TRP A 210 20.06 2.97 1.58
C TRP A 210 19.43 1.70 0.95
N LEU A 211 19.17 1.75 -0.35
CA LEU A 211 18.60 0.62 -1.07
C LEU A 211 19.54 -0.60 -1.04
N GLU A 212 20.84 -0.38 -1.24
CA GLU A 212 21.87 -1.43 -1.14
C GLU A 212 21.96 -2.00 0.27
N GLU A 213 21.95 -1.15 1.30
CA GLU A 213 22.01 -1.57 2.70
C GLU A 213 20.84 -2.49 3.07
N VAL A 214 19.59 -2.09 2.79
CA VAL A 214 18.41 -2.87 3.15
C VAL A 214 18.22 -4.13 2.30
N THR A 215 18.86 -4.21 1.13
CA THR A 215 18.80 -5.38 0.23
C THR A 215 20.00 -6.31 0.35
N SER A 216 21.00 -5.96 1.17
CA SER A 216 22.16 -6.82 1.42
C SER A 216 21.81 -8.07 2.25
N GLY A 217 22.46 -9.19 1.97
CA GLY A 217 22.39 -10.40 2.79
C GLY A 217 21.13 -11.26 2.63
N GLU A 218 20.24 -11.33 3.62
CA GLU A 218 19.09 -12.26 3.62
C GLU A 218 18.03 -11.94 2.58
N TYR A 219 17.89 -10.67 2.19
CA TYR A 219 16.93 -10.26 1.16
C TYR A 219 17.28 -10.86 -0.21
N GLN A 220 18.55 -10.93 -0.59
CA GLN A 220 18.94 -11.56 -1.87
C GLN A 220 18.51 -13.03 -1.91
N LYS A 221 18.63 -13.75 -0.81
CA LYS A 221 18.16 -15.14 -0.71
C LYS A 221 16.64 -15.24 -0.84
N TYR A 222 15.91 -14.31 -0.23
CA TYR A 222 14.46 -14.24 -0.36
C TYR A 222 14.05 -13.96 -1.81
N TYR A 223 14.68 -12.98 -2.46
CA TYR A 223 14.40 -12.60 -3.85
C TYR A 223 14.63 -13.78 -4.81
N GLU A 224 15.78 -14.44 -4.69
CA GLU A 224 16.13 -15.62 -5.49
C GLU A 224 15.11 -16.76 -5.31
N ALA A 225 14.70 -17.05 -4.09
CA ALA A 225 13.72 -18.09 -3.79
C ALA A 225 12.33 -17.81 -4.36
N HIS A 226 11.91 -16.53 -4.41
CA HIS A 226 10.54 -16.14 -4.77
C HIS A 226 10.36 -15.70 -6.22
N TYR A 227 11.41 -15.23 -6.88
CA TYR A 227 11.32 -14.68 -8.24
C TYR A 227 12.16 -15.44 -9.28
N THR A 228 13.28 -16.06 -8.89
CA THR A 228 14.17 -16.76 -9.84
C THR A 228 13.75 -18.20 -10.09
N ASN A 229 13.04 -18.86 -9.17
CA ASN A 229 12.63 -20.26 -9.24
C ASN A 229 11.14 -20.48 -9.55
N ARG A 230 10.44 -19.51 -10.13
CA ARG A 230 9.04 -19.65 -10.57
C ARG A 230 8.98 -20.04 -12.05
N GLY A 231 9.44 -21.27 -12.35
CA GLY A 231 9.18 -21.94 -13.61
C GLY A 231 7.90 -22.74 -13.55
#